data_204f20031138d7d8de2b661b5d7ab95b
#
_entry.id   204f20031138d7d8de2b661b5d7ab95b
#
_cell.length_a   1.000
_cell.length_b   1.000
_cell.length_c   1.000
_cell.angle_alpha   90.00
_cell.angle_beta   90.00
_cell.angle_gamma   90.00
#
_symmetry.space_group_name_H-M   'P 1'
#
loop_
_entity.id
_entity.type
_entity.pdbx_description
1 polymer ?
#
loop_
_entity_poly.entity_id
_entity_poly.type
_entity_poly.pdbx_seq_one_letter_code
_entity_poly.pdbx_strand_id
1 'polypeptide(L)'
;MAIKPVSVSMLNEYIGKVIATDPLLCNVVVKGEITSIKYHGTGHVYFSISDHKSKINCFLAKQRAMLLTEMLSDGDEVILTGQVSVYQ
;
A
#
# COMPACT_ATOMS: atom_id res chain seq x y z
N MET A 1 30.20 -18.20 -10.30
CA MET A 1 30.19 -17.26 -9.17
C MET A 1 29.30 -17.79 -8.06
N ALA A 2 29.82 -17.81 -6.86
CA ALA A 2 29.05 -18.26 -5.72
C ALA A 2 28.18 -17.13 -5.18
N ILE A 3 26.90 -17.39 -5.01
CA ILE A 3 25.95 -16.42 -4.46
C ILE A 3 25.62 -16.87 -3.04
N LYS A 4 25.88 -16.02 -2.08
CA LYS A 4 25.55 -16.31 -0.69
C LYS A 4 24.06 -16.13 -0.45
N PRO A 5 23.42 -17.09 0.25
CA PRO A 5 22.02 -16.91 0.61
C PRO A 5 21.86 -15.71 1.54
N VAL A 6 20.75 -15.01 1.42
CA VAL A 6 20.38 -13.94 2.34
C VAL A 6 19.10 -14.34 3.07
N SER A 7 18.89 -13.77 4.25
CA SER A 7 17.66 -14.04 4.98
C SER A 7 16.49 -13.31 4.33
N VAL A 8 15.27 -13.75 4.66
CA VAL A 8 14.06 -13.07 4.18
C VAL A 8 14.04 -11.62 4.64
N SER A 9 14.45 -11.37 5.89
CA SER A 9 14.52 -10.01 6.43
C SER A 9 15.48 -9.12 5.65
N MET A 10 16.67 -9.66 5.33
CA MET A 10 17.67 -8.92 4.56
C MET A 10 17.16 -8.60 3.15
N LEU A 11 16.49 -9.54 2.54
CA LEU A 11 15.90 -9.31 1.21
C LEU A 11 14.84 -8.22 1.26
N ASN A 12 13.92 -8.29 2.22
CA ASN A 12 12.88 -7.29 2.37
C ASN A 12 13.45 -5.90 2.67
N GLU A 13 14.47 -5.82 3.51
CA GLU A 13 15.14 -4.55 3.78
C GLU A 13 15.77 -3.96 2.54
N TYR A 14 16.41 -4.79 1.74
CA TYR A 14 17.02 -4.34 0.50
C TYR A 14 15.98 -3.82 -0.47
N ILE A 15 14.91 -4.60 -0.68
CA ILE A 15 13.81 -4.19 -1.56
C ILE A 15 13.20 -2.87 -1.06
N GLY A 16 12.98 -2.76 0.24
CA GLY A 16 12.43 -1.54 0.83
C GLY A 16 13.32 -0.32 0.59
N LYS A 17 14.65 -0.49 0.70
CA LYS A 17 15.58 0.60 0.43
C LYS A 17 15.58 1.03 -1.03
N VAL A 18 15.53 0.08 -1.95
CA VAL A 18 15.46 0.38 -3.39
C VAL A 18 14.19 1.16 -3.69
N ILE A 19 13.06 0.72 -3.15
CA ILE A 19 11.78 1.40 -3.33
C ILE A 19 11.83 2.81 -2.74
N ALA A 20 12.37 2.96 -1.53
CA ALA A 20 12.42 4.23 -0.82
C ALA A 20 13.29 5.27 -1.52
N THR A 21 14.26 4.85 -2.32
CA THR A 21 15.13 5.76 -3.06
C THR A 21 14.59 6.11 -4.44
N ASP A 22 13.50 5.49 -4.87
CA ASP A 22 12.89 5.77 -6.17
C ASP A 22 11.86 6.89 -6.02
N PRO A 23 12.11 8.08 -6.57
CA PRO A 23 11.19 9.21 -6.40
C PRO A 23 9.81 8.96 -7.02
N LEU A 24 9.70 8.09 -8.01
CA LEU A 24 8.40 7.76 -8.62
C LEU A 24 7.53 6.94 -7.68
N LEU A 25 8.15 6.12 -6.83
CA LEU A 25 7.42 5.26 -5.90
C LEU A 25 7.13 5.96 -4.57
N CYS A 26 7.78 7.08 -4.30
CA CYS A 26 7.53 7.85 -3.08
C CYS A 26 6.27 8.69 -3.16
N ASN A 27 5.75 8.91 -4.35
CA ASN A 27 4.56 9.73 -4.54
C ASN A 27 3.83 9.29 -5.81
N VAL A 28 3.05 8.22 -5.67
CA VAL A 28 2.29 7.67 -6.79
C VAL A 28 0.84 8.09 -6.71
N VAL A 29 0.20 8.24 -7.86
CA VAL A 29 -1.23 8.46 -7.98
C VAL A 29 -1.81 7.26 -8.71
N VAL A 30 -2.69 6.52 -8.05
CA VAL A 30 -3.19 5.24 -8.56
C VAL A 30 -4.71 5.26 -8.57
N LYS A 31 -5.27 4.75 -9.66
CA LYS A 31 -6.72 4.59 -9.82
C LYS A 31 -7.09 3.12 -9.66
N GLY A 32 -8.15 2.85 -8.92
CA GLY A 32 -8.63 1.50 -8.78
C GLY A 32 -9.94 1.42 -8.02
N GLU A 33 -10.47 0.20 -7.94
CA GLU A 33 -11.68 -0.08 -7.20
C GLU A 33 -11.33 -0.68 -5.84
N ILE A 34 -11.96 -0.17 -4.79
CA ILE A 34 -11.74 -0.67 -3.43
C ILE A 34 -12.35 -2.06 -3.29
N THR A 35 -11.55 -2.97 -2.74
CA THR A 35 -12.01 -4.31 -2.40
C THR A 35 -11.48 -4.69 -1.02
N SER A 36 -12.22 -5.56 -0.31
CA SER A 36 -11.80 -6.12 0.99
C SER A 36 -11.44 -5.05 2.02
N ILE A 37 -12.21 -3.97 2.08
CA ILE A 37 -11.93 -2.90 3.03
C ILE A 37 -12.28 -3.34 4.45
N LYS A 38 -11.38 -3.01 5.40
CA LYS A 38 -11.55 -3.31 6.81
C LYS A 38 -11.18 -2.09 7.65
N TYR A 39 -12.12 -1.65 8.45
CA TYR A 39 -11.91 -0.58 9.41
C TYR A 39 -11.51 -1.22 10.73
N HIS A 40 -10.24 -1.02 11.10
CA HIS A 40 -9.70 -1.61 12.32
C HIS A 40 -10.12 -0.79 13.55
N GLY A 41 -10.24 -1.44 14.70
CA GLY A 41 -10.61 -0.78 15.95
C GLY A 41 -9.64 0.32 16.39
N THR A 42 -8.40 0.27 15.92
CA THR A 42 -7.39 1.31 16.18
C THR A 42 -7.61 2.59 15.37
N GLY A 43 -8.49 2.54 14.37
CA GLY A 43 -8.73 3.67 13.46
C GLY A 43 -7.99 3.56 12.14
N HIS A 44 -7.04 2.63 12.02
CA HIS A 44 -6.38 2.34 10.75
C HIS A 44 -7.31 1.62 9.80
N VAL A 45 -7.14 1.83 8.50
CA VAL A 45 -7.97 1.20 7.47
C VAL A 45 -7.08 0.38 6.55
N TYR A 46 -7.46 -0.87 6.35
CA TYR A 46 -6.78 -1.79 5.44
C TYR A 46 -7.72 -2.13 4.30
N PHE A 47 -7.22 -2.05 3.09
CA PHE A 47 -8.02 -2.37 1.92
C PHE A 47 -7.11 -2.76 0.77
N SER A 48 -7.72 -3.17 -0.34
CA SER A 48 -7.00 -3.37 -1.59
C SER A 48 -7.64 -2.50 -2.65
N ILE A 49 -6.85 -2.09 -3.63
CA ILE A 49 -7.39 -1.53 -4.85
C ILE A 49 -7.02 -2.44 -6.01
N SER A 50 -7.93 -2.56 -6.95
CA SER A 50 -7.74 -3.48 -8.07
C SER A 50 -8.25 -2.87 -9.36
N ASP A 51 -7.70 -3.36 -10.45
CA ASP A 51 -8.26 -3.18 -11.78
C ASP A 51 -8.55 -4.56 -12.36
N HIS A 52 -8.80 -4.64 -13.65
CA HIS A 52 -9.15 -5.93 -14.27
C HIS A 52 -8.00 -6.93 -14.35
N LYS A 53 -6.78 -6.53 -14.01
CA LYS A 53 -5.59 -7.40 -14.11
C LYS A 53 -4.87 -7.61 -12.81
N SER A 54 -4.88 -6.63 -11.91
CA SER A 54 -3.99 -6.61 -10.76
C SER A 54 -4.65 -6.04 -9.54
N LYS A 55 -4.07 -6.36 -8.40
CA LYS A 55 -4.52 -5.88 -7.11
C LYS A 55 -3.30 -5.49 -6.27
N ILE A 56 -3.42 -4.43 -5.50
CA ILE A 56 -2.39 -4.02 -4.55
C ILE A 56 -3.02 -3.74 -3.19
N ASN A 57 -2.35 -4.17 -2.14
CA ASN A 57 -2.80 -3.93 -0.77
C ASN A 57 -2.44 -2.53 -0.34
N CYS A 58 -3.36 -1.88 0.38
CA CYS A 58 -3.22 -0.51 0.82
C CYS A 58 -3.42 -0.40 2.32
N PHE A 59 -2.76 0.59 2.90
CA PHE A 59 -2.89 0.94 4.31
C PHE A 59 -3.13 2.43 4.41
N LEU A 60 -4.17 2.81 5.13
CA LEU A 60 -4.49 4.22 5.42
C LEU A 60 -4.37 4.42 6.92
N ALA A 61 -3.39 5.21 7.33
CA ALA A 61 -3.15 5.49 8.73
C ALA A 61 -4.32 6.28 9.35
N LYS A 62 -4.55 6.07 10.63
CA LYS A 62 -5.63 6.71 11.38
C LYS A 62 -5.66 8.22 11.16
N GLN A 63 -4.51 8.88 11.20
CA GLN A 63 -4.42 10.33 11.06
C GLN A 63 -4.94 10.82 9.71
N ARG A 64 -4.74 10.02 8.67
CA ARG A 64 -5.23 10.31 7.33
C ARG A 64 -6.70 9.92 7.18
N ALA A 65 -7.06 8.79 7.78
CA ALA A 65 -8.44 8.31 7.72
C ALA A 65 -9.41 9.30 8.36
N MET A 66 -8.99 9.99 9.41
CA MET A 66 -9.80 10.98 10.09
C MET A 66 -10.12 12.21 9.23
N LEU A 67 -9.36 12.42 8.14
CA LEU A 67 -9.58 13.54 7.23
C LEU A 67 -10.60 13.24 6.15
N LEU A 68 -11.04 11.99 6.04
CA LEU A 68 -12.03 11.60 5.04
C LEU A 68 -13.40 12.17 5.42
N THR A 69 -14.08 12.72 4.42
CA THR A 69 -15.43 13.29 4.61
C THR A 69 -16.50 12.21 4.45
N GLU A 70 -16.17 11.11 3.79
CA GLU A 70 -17.07 10.00 3.54
C GLU A 70 -16.38 8.69 3.85
N MET A 71 -17.14 7.68 4.28
CA MET A 71 -16.60 6.34 4.47
C MET A 71 -16.38 5.68 3.11
N LEU A 72 -15.25 5.00 3.00
CA LEU A 72 -14.94 4.20 1.81
C LEU A 72 -15.62 2.84 1.96
N SER A 73 -16.06 2.29 0.85
CA SER A 73 -16.74 0.99 0.80
C SER A 73 -16.22 0.15 -0.35
N ASP A 74 -16.38 -1.17 -0.22
CA ASP A 74 -16.08 -2.07 -1.32
C ASP A 74 -16.88 -1.65 -2.57
N GLY A 75 -16.22 -1.66 -3.71
CA GLY A 75 -16.83 -1.27 -4.97
C GLY A 75 -16.63 0.19 -5.34
N ASP A 76 -16.16 1.03 -4.41
CA ASP A 76 -15.90 2.43 -4.75
C ASP A 76 -14.69 2.55 -5.67
N GLU A 77 -14.83 3.36 -6.72
CA GLU A 77 -13.69 3.75 -7.54
C GLU A 77 -13.02 4.97 -6.92
N VAL A 78 -11.70 4.87 -6.76
CA VAL A 78 -10.93 5.92 -6.09
C VAL A 78 -9.66 6.23 -6.87
N ILE A 79 -9.16 7.43 -6.63
CA ILE A 79 -7.81 7.84 -7.02
C ILE A 79 -7.06 8.10 -5.73
N LEU A 80 -5.98 7.35 -5.53
CA LEU A 80 -5.18 7.42 -4.31
C LEU A 80 -3.83 8.04 -4.60
N THR A 81 -3.37 8.86 -3.67
CA THR A 81 -2.00 9.37 -3.67
C THR A 81 -1.29 8.77 -2.45
N GLY A 82 -0.11 8.23 -2.67
CA GLY A 82 0.63 7.63 -1.57
C GLY A 82 2.00 7.18 -1.98
N GLN A 83 2.65 6.46 -1.09
CA GLN A 83 3.97 5.90 -1.34
C GLN A 83 3.91 4.38 -1.30
N VAL A 84 4.78 3.77 -2.09
CA VAL A 84 4.95 2.32 -2.11
C VAL A 84 5.99 1.94 -1.06
N SER A 85 5.71 0.91 -0.30
CA SER A 85 6.65 0.38 0.67
C SER A 85 6.50 -1.12 0.79
N VAL A 86 7.47 -1.75 1.43
CA VAL A 86 7.42 -3.18 1.74
C VAL A 86 6.83 -3.35 3.13
N TYR A 87 5.80 -4.17 3.22
CA TYR A 87 5.20 -4.52 4.51
C TYR A 87 6.04 -5.63 5.15
N GLN A 88 6.42 -5.40 6.38
CA GLN A 88 7.21 -6.36 7.15
C GLN A 88 6.45 -6.87 8.36
#